data_8528cb4b0432a49eff9a707448bee68e
#
_entry.id   8528cb4b0432a49eff9a707448bee68e
#
_cell.length_a   1.000
_cell.length_b   1.000
_cell.length_c   1.000
_cell.angle_alpha   90.00
_cell.angle_beta   90.00
_cell.angle_gamma   90.00
#
_symmetry.space_group_name_H-M   'P 1'
#
loop_
_entity.id
_entity.type
_entity.pdbx_description
1 polymer ?
#
loop_
_entity_poly.entity_id
_entity_poly.type
_entity_poly.pdbx_seq_one_letter_code
_entity_poly.pdbx_strand_id
1 'polypeptide(L)'
;TVQLIEACGFRKRKYKRIFKAEYLPRVKGCKKGDIIESWASVNGPALFARSYPAHMHINIKPGYQHCGIGTRLFAALTEHLREIGCKGVMLVVDSYNTNAINFYKKNKFDIIFPLRTCTVMGRRV
;
A
#
# COMPACT_ATOMS: atom_id res chain seq x y z
N THR A 1 3.71 2.91 13.00
CA THR A 1 4.49 4.01 12.42
C THR A 1 3.86 4.35 11.08
N VAL A 2 3.32 5.54 10.91
CA VAL A 2 2.82 6.03 9.64
C VAL A 2 4.01 6.68 8.93
N GLN A 3 4.46 6.11 7.82
CA GLN A 3 5.46 6.75 6.97
C GLN A 3 4.74 7.53 5.87
N LEU A 4 4.77 8.85 5.97
CA LEU A 4 4.46 9.75 4.87
C LEU A 4 5.69 9.77 3.96
N ILE A 5 5.60 9.10 2.82
CA ILE A 5 6.66 9.14 1.82
C ILE A 5 6.33 10.27 0.86
N GLU A 6 7.05 11.38 0.94
CA GLU A 6 6.96 12.45 -0.05
C GLU A 6 7.20 11.91 -1.46
N ALA A 7 6.20 12.12 -2.31
CA ALA A 7 6.07 11.41 -3.58
C ALA A 7 7.03 11.90 -4.69
N CYS A 8 7.81 12.98 -4.49
CA CYS A 8 8.30 13.72 -5.65
C CYS A 8 9.71 13.43 -6.15
N GLY A 9 10.69 13.19 -5.32
CA GLY A 9 12.09 13.12 -5.79
C GLY A 9 12.71 11.73 -5.73
N PHE A 10 12.55 11.09 -4.62
CA PHE A 10 13.23 9.83 -4.30
C PHE A 10 12.68 8.64 -5.10
N ARG A 11 11.37 8.61 -5.37
CA ARG A 11 10.72 7.55 -6.15
C ARG A 11 11.18 7.51 -7.60
N LYS A 12 11.28 8.65 -8.29
CA LYS A 12 11.72 8.69 -9.70
C LYS A 12 13.10 8.08 -9.91
N ARG A 13 14.05 8.28 -8.99
CA ARG A 13 15.40 7.70 -9.08
C ARG A 13 15.43 6.21 -8.77
N LYS A 14 14.65 5.76 -7.78
CA LYS A 14 14.57 4.36 -7.38
C LYS A 14 13.89 3.52 -8.47
N TYR A 15 12.82 4.04 -9.08
CA TYR A 15 12.10 3.35 -10.15
C TYR A 15 12.91 3.27 -11.45
N LYS A 16 13.68 4.30 -11.83
CA LYS A 16 14.60 4.20 -12.96
C LYS A 16 15.65 3.09 -12.79
N ARG A 17 16.03 2.75 -11.56
CA ARG A 17 16.94 1.64 -11.28
C ARG A 17 16.26 0.27 -11.32
N ILE A 18 15.01 0.16 -10.84
CA ILE A 18 14.25 -1.10 -10.82
C ILE A 18 13.84 -1.54 -12.22
N PHE A 19 13.64 -0.61 -13.16
CA PHE A 19 13.37 -0.90 -14.57
C PHE A 19 14.59 -1.29 -15.40
N LYS A 20 15.81 -1.24 -14.85
CA LYS A 20 16.95 -1.83 -15.52
C LYS A 20 16.84 -3.35 -15.44
N ALA A 21 17.00 -4.03 -16.57
CA ALA A 21 16.94 -5.48 -16.70
C ALA A 21 17.90 -6.23 -15.73
N GLU A 22 18.90 -5.54 -15.19
CA GLU A 22 19.86 -6.02 -14.18
C GLU A 22 19.21 -6.40 -12.85
N TYR A 23 18.02 -5.84 -12.52
CA TYR A 23 17.29 -6.10 -11.27
C TYR A 23 16.11 -7.04 -11.42
N LEU A 24 15.85 -7.54 -12.63
CA LEU A 24 14.92 -8.65 -12.78
C LEU A 24 15.60 -9.87 -12.15
N PRO A 25 14.99 -10.48 -11.12
CA PRO A 25 15.60 -11.63 -10.48
C PRO A 25 15.83 -12.71 -11.53
N ARG A 26 17.08 -13.06 -11.78
CA ARG A 26 17.49 -14.22 -12.58
C ARG A 26 17.21 -15.49 -11.77
N VAL A 27 15.97 -15.65 -11.33
CA VAL A 27 15.54 -16.84 -10.61
C VAL A 27 15.17 -17.88 -11.65
N LYS A 28 16.04 -18.85 -11.86
CA LYS A 28 15.74 -20.04 -12.64
C LYS A 28 14.46 -20.67 -12.08
N GLY A 29 13.41 -20.80 -12.92
CA GLY A 29 12.14 -21.41 -12.54
C GLY A 29 11.01 -20.44 -12.16
N CYS A 30 11.23 -19.13 -12.18
CA CYS A 30 10.16 -18.16 -11.94
C CYS A 30 9.18 -18.13 -13.11
N LYS A 31 7.90 -18.33 -12.85
CA LYS A 31 6.83 -18.20 -13.87
C LYS A 31 6.64 -16.71 -14.21
N LYS A 32 6.26 -16.41 -15.45
CA LYS A 32 5.99 -15.02 -15.89
C LYS A 32 5.00 -14.29 -14.97
N GLY A 33 4.03 -15.00 -14.39
CA GLY A 33 3.08 -14.46 -13.42
C GLY A 33 3.72 -13.98 -12.12
N ASP A 34 4.73 -14.70 -11.61
CA ASP A 34 5.41 -14.33 -10.37
C ASP A 34 6.27 -13.07 -10.54
N ILE A 35 6.80 -12.86 -11.75
CA ILE A 35 7.55 -11.64 -12.09
C ILE A 35 6.60 -10.43 -12.12
N ILE A 36 5.43 -10.58 -12.73
CA ILE A 36 4.41 -9.52 -12.79
C ILE A 36 3.90 -9.18 -11.39
N GLU A 37 3.64 -10.18 -10.55
CA GLU A 37 3.21 -9.97 -9.17
C GLU A 37 4.29 -9.28 -8.33
N SER A 38 5.54 -9.72 -8.42
CA SER A 38 6.65 -9.08 -7.73
C SER A 38 6.84 -7.64 -8.19
N TRP A 39 6.71 -7.39 -9.48
CA TRP A 39 6.78 -6.05 -10.04
C TRP A 39 5.62 -5.19 -9.53
N ALA A 40 4.40 -5.70 -9.55
CA ALA A 40 3.20 -4.98 -9.14
C ALA A 40 3.17 -4.71 -7.63
N SER A 41 3.65 -5.63 -6.79
CA SER A 41 3.74 -5.42 -5.34
C SER A 41 4.70 -4.28 -4.97
N VAL A 42 5.80 -4.14 -5.71
CA VAL A 42 6.79 -3.08 -5.49
C VAL A 42 6.37 -1.76 -6.14
N ASN A 43 5.77 -1.82 -7.33
CA ASN A 43 5.47 -0.64 -8.16
C ASN A 43 4.00 -0.21 -8.09
N GLY A 44 3.11 -1.06 -7.59
CA GLY A 44 1.70 -0.73 -7.41
C GLY A 44 1.47 0.62 -6.71
N PRO A 45 2.14 0.90 -5.58
CA PRO A 45 2.07 2.20 -4.95
C PRO A 45 2.44 3.38 -5.85
N ALA A 46 3.37 3.20 -6.78
CA ALA A 46 3.76 4.27 -7.71
C ALA A 46 2.74 4.53 -8.80
N LEU A 47 2.08 3.48 -9.29
CA LEU A 47 1.05 3.61 -10.31
C LEU A 47 -0.13 4.45 -9.80
N PHE A 48 -0.45 4.33 -8.53
CA PHE A 48 -1.58 5.00 -7.89
C PHE A 48 -1.20 6.25 -7.09
N ALA A 49 0.11 6.60 -7.02
CA ALA A 49 0.60 7.73 -6.22
C ALA A 49 -0.02 9.09 -6.62
N ARG A 50 -0.52 9.24 -7.85
CA ARG A 50 -1.20 10.47 -8.28
C ARG A 50 -2.57 10.62 -7.63
N SER A 51 -3.29 9.52 -7.46
CA SER A 51 -4.63 9.51 -6.86
C SER A 51 -4.60 9.27 -5.35
N TYR A 52 -3.57 8.55 -4.89
CA TYR A 52 -3.35 8.18 -3.49
C TYR A 52 -1.89 8.48 -3.11
N PRO A 53 -1.53 9.75 -2.90
CA PRO A 53 -0.14 10.16 -2.68
C PRO A 53 0.44 9.67 -1.34
N ALA A 54 -0.39 9.43 -0.33
CA ALA A 54 0.05 8.84 0.93
C ALA A 54 0.06 7.30 0.87
N HIS A 55 1.05 6.70 1.50
CA HIS A 55 1.14 5.25 1.70
C HIS A 55 1.30 4.95 3.18
N MET A 56 0.57 3.97 3.69
CA MET A 56 0.59 3.64 5.10
C MET A 56 0.85 2.16 5.37
N HIS A 57 1.42 1.90 6.53
CA HIS A 57 1.45 0.60 7.17
C HIS A 57 0.91 0.73 8.59
N ILE A 58 0.09 -0.22 9.02
CA ILE A 58 -0.44 -0.27 10.38
C ILE A 58 -0.27 -1.67 10.94
N ASN A 59 0.33 -1.75 12.13
CA ASN A 59 0.42 -2.99 12.90
C ASN A 59 -0.06 -2.72 14.32
N ILE A 60 -1.01 -3.50 14.78
CA ILE A 60 -1.53 -3.48 16.15
C ILE A 60 -1.06 -4.74 16.85
N LYS A 61 -0.36 -4.58 17.98
CA LYS A 61 0.13 -5.73 18.75
C LYS A 61 -1.01 -6.67 19.13
N PRO A 62 -0.75 -8.01 19.13
CA PRO A 62 -1.68 -8.96 19.73
C PRO A 62 -2.06 -8.51 21.15
N GLY A 63 -3.32 -8.70 21.54
CA GLY A 63 -3.88 -8.22 22.81
C GLY A 63 -4.44 -6.80 22.78
N TYR A 64 -4.08 -5.96 21.78
CA TYR A 64 -4.67 -4.63 21.57
C TYR A 64 -5.54 -4.58 20.31
N GLN A 65 -5.70 -5.70 19.65
CA GLN A 65 -6.58 -5.83 18.49
C GLN A 65 -8.04 -5.87 18.94
N HIS A 66 -8.95 -5.52 18.02
CA HIS A 66 -10.40 -5.46 18.25
C HIS A 66 -10.87 -4.46 19.33
N CYS A 67 -9.96 -3.61 19.86
CA CYS A 67 -10.28 -2.56 20.84
C CYS A 67 -10.60 -1.20 20.20
N GLY A 68 -10.89 -1.14 18.90
CA GLY A 68 -11.17 0.10 18.19
C GLY A 68 -9.96 0.99 17.91
N ILE A 69 -8.76 0.59 18.34
CA ILE A 69 -7.52 1.38 18.17
C ILE A 69 -7.25 1.68 16.70
N GLY A 70 -7.38 0.68 15.81
CA GLY A 70 -7.16 0.87 14.38
C GLY A 70 -8.10 1.91 13.77
N THR A 71 -9.36 1.88 14.13
CA THR A 71 -10.35 2.86 13.66
C THR A 71 -10.02 4.28 14.15
N ARG A 72 -9.58 4.42 15.39
CA ARG A 72 -9.13 5.72 15.95
C ARG A 72 -7.88 6.23 15.25
N LEU A 73 -6.91 5.36 14.96
CA LEU A 73 -5.73 5.72 14.18
C LEU A 73 -6.08 6.18 12.78
N PHE A 74 -7.05 5.52 12.12
CA PHE A 74 -7.52 5.95 10.80
C PHE A 74 -8.25 7.29 10.84
N ALA A 75 -9.03 7.57 11.88
CA ALA A 75 -9.67 8.86 12.04
C ALA A 75 -8.62 9.98 12.16
N ALA A 76 -7.63 9.82 13.03
CA ALA A 76 -6.56 10.78 13.21
C ALA A 76 -5.71 10.96 11.94
N LEU A 77 -5.38 9.85 11.25
CA LEU A 77 -4.66 9.91 9.98
C LEU A 77 -5.46 10.66 8.91
N THR A 78 -6.76 10.39 8.81
CA THR A 78 -7.63 11.04 7.82
C THR A 78 -7.69 12.54 8.04
N GLU A 79 -7.81 12.97 9.30
CA GLU A 79 -7.82 14.39 9.65
C GLU A 79 -6.51 15.06 9.27
N HIS A 80 -5.39 14.49 9.68
CA HIS A 80 -4.07 15.01 9.32
C HIS A 80 -3.87 15.08 7.79
N LEU A 81 -4.31 14.06 7.05
CA LEU A 81 -4.20 14.07 5.59
C LEU A 81 -5.04 15.18 4.95
N ARG A 82 -6.20 15.52 5.51
CA ARG A 82 -7.02 16.65 5.07
C ARG A 82 -6.31 17.99 5.33
N GLU A 83 -5.77 18.17 6.53
CA GLU A 83 -5.04 19.39 6.92
C GLU A 83 -3.90 19.70 5.95
N ILE A 84 -3.15 18.67 5.51
CA ILE A 84 -2.04 18.84 4.57
C ILE A 84 -2.48 18.79 3.09
N GLY A 85 -3.79 18.76 2.80
CA GLY A 85 -4.32 18.73 1.43
C GLY A 85 -4.02 17.45 0.66
N CYS A 86 -3.78 16.33 1.34
CA CYS A 86 -3.53 15.05 0.72
C CYS A 86 -4.84 14.41 0.21
N LYS A 87 -4.87 14.04 -1.06
CA LYS A 87 -6.11 13.58 -1.74
C LYS A 87 -6.50 12.14 -1.43
N GLY A 88 -5.60 11.34 -0.89
CA GLY A 88 -5.89 9.94 -0.63
C GLY A 88 -4.69 9.17 -0.07
N VAL A 89 -5.00 8.05 0.53
CA VAL A 89 -4.04 7.13 1.15
C VAL A 89 -4.25 5.73 0.61
N MET A 90 -3.18 4.99 0.41
CA MET A 90 -3.20 3.60 0.00
C MET A 90 -2.33 2.73 0.90
N LEU A 91 -2.59 1.44 0.81
CA LEU A 91 -1.81 0.39 1.47
C LEU A 91 -1.76 -0.86 0.59
N VAL A 92 -0.84 -1.74 0.92
CA VAL A 92 -0.76 -3.09 0.34
C VAL A 92 -0.98 -4.07 1.47
N VAL A 93 -1.89 -5.01 1.26
CA VAL A 93 -2.24 -6.06 2.22
C VAL A 93 -2.09 -7.42 1.56
N ASP A 94 -1.72 -8.44 2.33
CA ASP A 94 -1.70 -9.83 1.88
C ASP A 94 -3.12 -10.25 1.47
N SER A 95 -3.28 -10.80 0.26
CA SER A 95 -4.58 -11.22 -0.29
C SER A 95 -5.24 -12.34 0.52
N TYR A 96 -4.46 -13.10 1.27
CA TYR A 96 -4.98 -14.16 2.17
C TYR A 96 -5.37 -13.62 3.56
N ASN A 97 -4.99 -12.39 3.90
CA ASN A 97 -5.38 -11.76 5.16
C ASN A 97 -6.77 -11.13 5.07
N THR A 98 -7.79 -11.99 5.03
CA THR A 98 -9.20 -11.59 4.91
C THR A 98 -9.65 -10.68 6.07
N ASN A 99 -9.12 -10.91 7.28
CA ASN A 99 -9.42 -10.08 8.45
C ASN A 99 -8.95 -8.63 8.25
N ALA A 100 -7.72 -8.45 7.76
CA ALA A 100 -7.20 -7.12 7.48
C ALA A 100 -7.97 -6.45 6.33
N ILE A 101 -8.27 -7.18 5.25
CA ILE A 101 -9.05 -6.65 4.12
C ILE A 101 -10.43 -6.18 4.60
N ASN A 102 -11.13 -6.98 5.41
CA ASN A 102 -12.43 -6.62 5.96
C ASN A 102 -12.34 -5.41 6.90
N PHE A 103 -11.29 -5.33 7.71
CA PHE A 103 -11.02 -4.18 8.56
C PHE A 103 -10.82 -2.90 7.72
N TYR A 104 -10.05 -2.96 6.64
CA TYR A 104 -9.85 -1.81 5.76
C TYR A 104 -11.14 -1.41 5.03
N LYS A 105 -11.94 -2.37 4.55
CA LYS A 105 -13.25 -2.09 3.95
C LYS A 105 -14.18 -1.37 4.93
N LYS A 106 -14.26 -1.82 6.19
CA LYS A 106 -15.04 -1.13 7.25
C LYS A 106 -14.58 0.31 7.47
N ASN A 107 -13.29 0.59 7.24
CA ASN A 107 -12.70 1.92 7.32
C ASN A 107 -12.70 2.67 5.96
N LYS A 108 -13.60 2.30 5.04
CA LYS A 108 -13.83 2.96 3.75
C LYS A 108 -12.65 2.92 2.78
N PHE A 109 -11.86 1.84 2.83
CA PHE A 109 -10.88 1.54 1.80
C PHE A 109 -11.51 0.65 0.74
N ASP A 110 -11.30 1.00 -0.51
CA ASP A 110 -11.70 0.22 -1.68
C ASP A 110 -10.53 -0.60 -2.19
N ILE A 111 -10.81 -1.74 -2.81
CA ILE A 111 -9.82 -2.50 -3.56
C ILE A 111 -9.53 -1.73 -4.84
N ILE A 112 -8.28 -1.28 -5.01
CA ILE A 112 -7.83 -0.60 -6.22
C ILE A 112 -7.28 -1.61 -7.22
N PHE A 113 -6.46 -2.54 -6.73
CA PHE A 113 -5.78 -3.51 -7.59
C PHE A 113 -5.57 -4.83 -6.86
N PRO A 114 -6.35 -5.87 -7.20
CA PRO A 114 -6.17 -7.20 -6.63
C PRO A 114 -5.08 -7.96 -7.37
N LEU A 115 -4.16 -8.56 -6.63
CA LEU A 115 -3.18 -9.52 -7.11
C LEU A 115 -3.37 -10.85 -6.37
N ARG A 116 -2.72 -11.91 -6.82
CA ARG A 116 -2.84 -13.22 -6.19
C ARG A 116 -2.30 -13.23 -4.75
N THR A 117 -1.15 -12.63 -4.53
CA THR A 117 -0.46 -12.63 -3.23
C THR A 117 -0.71 -11.37 -2.41
N CYS A 118 -0.99 -10.26 -3.06
CA CYS A 118 -1.25 -9.00 -2.37
C CYS A 118 -2.38 -8.22 -3.04
N THR A 119 -3.01 -7.35 -2.27
CA THR A 119 -4.09 -6.47 -2.73
C THR A 119 -3.75 -5.04 -2.38
N VAL A 120 -3.80 -4.16 -3.38
CA VAL A 120 -3.67 -2.72 -3.17
C VAL A 120 -5.04 -2.17 -2.81
N MET A 121 -5.14 -1.49 -1.68
CA MET A 121 -6.36 -0.82 -1.24
C MET A 121 -6.10 0.67 -1.07
N GLY A 122 -7.11 1.48 -1.32
CA GLY A 122 -7.00 2.93 -1.18
C GLY A 122 -8.28 3.58 -0.70
N ARG A 123 -8.09 4.73 -0.08
CA ARG A 123 -9.19 5.58 0.41
C ARG A 123 -8.93 7.02 -0.01
N ARG A 124 -9.95 7.68 -0.53
CA ARG A 124 -9.93 9.14 -0.72
C ARG A 124 -10.19 9.84 0.61
N VAL A 125 -9.58 10.99 0.78
CA VAL A 125 -9.62 11.79 2.02
C VAL A 125 -10.44 13.06 1.80
#